data_886e09f12580ffa198cab269a03da2e6
#
_entry.id   886e09f12580ffa198cab269a03da2e6
#
_cell.length_a   1.000
_cell.length_b   1.000
_cell.length_c   1.000
_cell.angle_alpha   90.00
_cell.angle_beta   90.00
_cell.angle_gamma   90.00
#
_symmetry.space_group_name_H-M   'P 1'
#
loop_
_entity.id
_entity.type
_entity.pdbx_description
1 polymer ?
#
loop_
_entity_poly.entity_id
_entity_poly.type
_entity_poly.pdbx_seq_one_letter_code
_entity_poly.pdbx_strand_id
1 'polypeptide(L)'
;MGTKIEAAKICQLSGCYMAIANWQKNRPIKEILEKNNCTWFIPRVSKLDARKKWIIGSVSPKGVLIIDNGAVQAIKNGKSLLPVGIKAIDGKFEKGDHIKVLDLNNKEHARGLSSFSSDEIDKIKGCQSNQIKKILGYSSKDEVIHKDDLVKV
;
A
#
# COMPACT_ATOMS: atom_id res chain seq x y z
N MET A 1 -28.65 -13.48 8.72
CA MET A 1 -27.64 -14.29 7.98
C MET A 1 -27.04 -13.53 6.79
N GLY A 2 -27.81 -12.73 6.02
CA GLY A 2 -27.32 -11.97 4.86
C GLY A 2 -26.10 -11.11 5.13
N THR A 3 -26.12 -10.28 6.18
CA THR A 3 -25.02 -9.40 6.58
C THR A 3 -23.70 -10.13 6.87
N LYS A 4 -23.76 -11.36 7.43
CA LYS A 4 -22.55 -12.17 7.71
C LYS A 4 -21.95 -12.69 6.41
N ILE A 5 -22.78 -13.04 5.42
CA ILE A 5 -22.32 -13.50 4.10
C ILE A 5 -21.70 -12.35 3.30
N GLU A 6 -22.29 -11.13 3.39
CA GLU A 6 -21.71 -9.94 2.78
C GLU A 6 -20.34 -9.61 3.38
N ALA A 7 -20.23 -9.62 4.72
CA ALA A 7 -18.96 -9.45 5.41
C ALA A 7 -17.93 -10.51 4.98
N ALA A 8 -18.33 -11.77 4.83
CA ALA A 8 -17.45 -12.84 4.37
C ALA A 8 -16.94 -12.61 2.93
N LYS A 9 -17.79 -12.10 2.02
CA LYS A 9 -17.37 -11.72 0.66
C LYS A 9 -16.32 -10.61 0.69
N ILE A 10 -16.53 -9.58 1.51
CA ILE A 10 -15.56 -8.48 1.68
C ILE A 10 -14.22 -9.04 2.22
N CYS A 11 -14.26 -9.88 3.25
CA CYS A 11 -13.05 -10.50 3.81
C CYS A 11 -12.30 -11.33 2.76
N GLN A 12 -13.02 -12.15 1.97
CA GLN A 12 -12.41 -12.95 0.91
C GLN A 12 -11.72 -12.11 -0.17
N LEU A 13 -12.33 -10.98 -0.56
CA LEU A 13 -11.75 -10.03 -1.52
C LEU A 13 -10.56 -9.25 -0.94
N SER A 14 -10.57 -9.02 0.37
CA SER A 14 -9.51 -8.31 1.10
C SER A 14 -8.34 -9.20 1.54
N GLY A 15 -8.35 -10.49 1.17
CA GLY A 15 -7.31 -11.43 1.59
C GLY A 15 -7.33 -11.78 3.08
N CYS A 16 -8.47 -11.57 3.76
CA CYS A 16 -8.66 -11.85 5.18
C CYS A 16 -9.43 -13.15 5.39
N TYR A 17 -8.97 -13.96 6.34
CA TYR A 17 -9.75 -15.10 6.84
C TYR A 17 -10.89 -14.59 7.71
N MET A 18 -12.06 -15.19 7.60
CA MET A 18 -13.19 -14.93 8.47
C MET A 18 -13.75 -16.26 9.00
N ALA A 19 -14.07 -16.31 10.28
CA ALA A 19 -14.74 -17.46 10.91
C ALA A 19 -16.08 -17.03 11.49
N ILE A 20 -17.12 -17.85 11.27
CA ILE A 20 -18.42 -17.71 11.93
C ILE A 20 -18.55 -18.87 12.93
N ALA A 21 -18.72 -18.52 14.20
CA ALA A 21 -18.87 -19.48 15.29
C ALA A 21 -20.07 -19.17 16.16
N ASN A 22 -20.48 -20.15 16.96
CA ASN A 22 -21.56 -19.98 17.92
C ASN A 22 -21.06 -19.22 19.18
N TRP A 23 -21.58 -18.00 19.39
CA TRP A 23 -21.21 -17.14 20.51
C TRP A 23 -21.73 -17.64 21.89
N GLN A 24 -22.75 -18.52 21.91
CA GLN A 24 -23.33 -19.07 23.16
C GLN A 24 -22.40 -20.08 23.86
N LYS A 25 -21.37 -20.53 23.17
CA LYS A 25 -20.36 -21.45 23.72
C LYS A 25 -19.42 -20.71 24.67
N ASN A 26 -19.05 -21.36 25.78
CA ASN A 26 -17.99 -20.86 26.66
C ASN A 26 -16.66 -20.85 25.89
N ARG A 27 -15.97 -19.69 25.88
CA ARG A 27 -14.68 -19.48 25.20
C ARG A 27 -14.72 -19.77 23.69
N PRO A 28 -15.56 -19.05 22.90
CA PRO A 28 -15.80 -19.33 21.49
C PRO A 28 -14.52 -19.28 20.65
N ILE A 29 -13.56 -18.41 20.96
CA ILE A 29 -12.28 -18.32 20.24
C ILE A 29 -11.44 -19.60 20.45
N LYS A 30 -11.41 -20.13 21.66
CA LYS A 30 -10.69 -21.38 21.97
C LYS A 30 -11.32 -22.56 21.22
N GLU A 31 -12.64 -22.63 21.15
CA GLU A 31 -13.39 -23.62 20.37
C GLU A 31 -13.06 -23.57 18.87
N ILE A 32 -12.90 -22.36 18.30
CA ILE A 32 -12.50 -22.18 16.90
C ILE A 32 -11.09 -22.73 16.67
N LEU A 33 -10.14 -22.42 17.55
CA LEU A 33 -8.73 -22.76 17.38
C LEU A 33 -8.46 -24.26 17.66
N GLU A 34 -9.13 -24.86 18.66
CA GLU A 34 -8.84 -26.23 19.09
C GLU A 34 -9.77 -27.27 18.42
N LYS A 35 -11.03 -26.94 18.19
CA LYS A 35 -12.04 -27.91 17.75
C LYS A 35 -12.60 -27.67 16.36
N ASN A 36 -12.18 -26.61 15.66
CA ASN A 36 -12.69 -26.23 14.35
C ASN A 36 -14.22 -26.16 14.25
N ASN A 37 -14.92 -25.89 15.34
CA ASN A 37 -16.39 -25.87 15.39
C ASN A 37 -16.93 -24.52 14.89
N CYS A 38 -16.59 -24.19 13.64
CA CYS A 38 -16.94 -22.92 12.99
C CYS A 38 -16.97 -23.09 11.47
N THR A 39 -17.56 -22.11 10.80
CA THR A 39 -17.50 -21.99 9.34
C THR A 39 -16.38 -21.04 8.96
N TRP A 40 -15.36 -21.55 8.27
CA TRP A 40 -14.26 -20.75 7.75
C TRP A 40 -14.55 -20.24 6.34
N PHE A 41 -14.30 -18.96 6.12
CA PHE A 41 -14.23 -18.32 4.80
C PHE A 41 -12.77 -18.03 4.48
N ILE A 42 -12.25 -18.81 3.54
CA ILE A 42 -10.84 -18.70 3.14
C ILE A 42 -10.71 -17.66 2.03
N PRO A 43 -9.73 -16.74 2.10
CA PRO A 43 -9.53 -15.75 1.07
C PRO A 43 -9.11 -16.40 -0.25
N ARG A 44 -9.63 -15.88 -1.37
CA ARG A 44 -9.28 -16.34 -2.73
C ARG A 44 -8.08 -15.60 -3.31
N VAL A 45 -7.64 -14.53 -2.66
CA VAL A 45 -6.53 -13.66 -3.09
C VAL A 45 -5.50 -13.55 -1.97
N SER A 46 -4.24 -13.36 -2.34
CA SER A 46 -3.20 -13.10 -1.34
C SER A 46 -3.42 -11.73 -0.68
N LYS A 47 -2.88 -11.53 0.53
CA LYS A 47 -2.94 -10.22 1.21
C LYS A 47 -2.28 -9.12 0.37
N LEU A 48 -1.20 -9.43 -0.35
CA LEU A 48 -0.49 -8.50 -1.23
C LEU A 48 -1.35 -8.10 -2.43
N ASP A 49 -2.03 -9.04 -3.06
CA ASP A 49 -2.91 -8.76 -4.20
C ASP A 49 -4.14 -7.97 -3.78
N ALA A 50 -4.70 -8.27 -2.61
CA ALA A 50 -5.80 -7.52 -2.03
C ALA A 50 -5.40 -6.07 -1.72
N ARG A 51 -4.21 -5.86 -1.11
CA ARG A 51 -3.65 -4.54 -0.85
C ARG A 51 -3.42 -3.74 -2.14
N LYS A 52 -2.85 -4.39 -3.16
CA LYS A 52 -2.64 -3.77 -4.47
C LYS A 52 -3.95 -3.37 -5.15
N LYS A 53 -4.97 -4.24 -5.11
CA LYS A 53 -6.31 -3.91 -5.62
C LYS A 53 -6.94 -2.73 -4.87
N TRP A 54 -6.77 -2.66 -3.56
CA TRP A 54 -7.24 -1.55 -2.76
C TRP A 54 -6.52 -0.23 -3.13
N ILE A 55 -5.19 -0.26 -3.33
CA ILE A 55 -4.40 0.90 -3.77
C ILE A 55 -4.90 1.42 -5.14
N ILE A 56 -5.25 0.53 -6.08
CA ILE A 56 -5.78 0.94 -7.39
C ILE A 56 -7.22 1.46 -7.29
N GLY A 57 -8.06 0.77 -6.55
CA GLY A 57 -9.51 0.97 -6.54
C GLY A 57 -10.03 2.01 -5.56
N SER A 58 -9.24 2.38 -4.57
CA SER A 58 -9.65 3.31 -3.54
C SER A 58 -9.16 4.72 -3.84
N VAL A 59 -10.10 5.65 -3.82
CA VAL A 59 -9.93 7.10 -3.59
C VAL A 59 -9.08 7.86 -4.61
N SER A 60 -9.49 9.07 -4.91
CA SER A 60 -8.71 10.06 -5.67
C SER A 60 -7.35 10.27 -5.01
N PRO A 61 -6.24 10.08 -5.73
CA PRO A 61 -4.90 10.35 -5.22
C PRO A 61 -4.79 11.77 -4.72
N LYS A 62 -4.16 11.98 -3.56
CA LYS A 62 -3.99 13.30 -2.95
C LYS A 62 -2.83 14.10 -3.53
N GLY A 63 -1.93 13.42 -4.24
CA GLY A 63 -0.79 14.06 -4.87
C GLY A 63 -0.18 13.25 -5.99
N VAL A 64 0.81 13.85 -6.62
CA VAL A 64 1.53 13.30 -7.78
C VAL A 64 3.04 13.42 -7.55
N LEU A 65 3.77 12.37 -7.90
CA LEU A 65 5.23 12.41 -8.02
C LEU A 65 5.61 12.30 -9.50
N ILE A 66 6.43 13.23 -9.96
CA ILE A 66 7.01 13.18 -11.30
C ILE A 66 8.40 12.58 -11.19
N ILE A 67 8.66 11.53 -11.96
CA ILE A 67 9.88 10.73 -11.88
C ILE A 67 10.67 10.72 -13.19
N ASP A 68 11.96 10.41 -13.11
CA ASP A 68 12.80 10.25 -14.28
C ASP A 68 12.69 8.84 -14.91
N ASN A 69 13.31 8.69 -16.09
CA ASN A 69 13.27 7.44 -16.83
C ASN A 69 13.95 6.27 -16.09
N GLY A 70 14.96 6.53 -15.25
CA GLY A 70 15.62 5.51 -14.43
C GLY A 70 14.66 4.93 -13.40
N ALA A 71 13.90 5.80 -12.73
CA ALA A 71 12.87 5.39 -11.77
C ALA A 71 11.71 4.65 -12.46
N VAL A 72 11.31 5.08 -13.68
CA VAL A 72 10.31 4.36 -14.48
C VAL A 72 10.77 2.92 -14.76
N GLN A 73 12.02 2.72 -15.17
CA GLN A 73 12.57 1.38 -15.41
C GLN A 73 12.65 0.55 -14.12
N ALA A 74 13.05 1.18 -13.00
CA ALA A 74 13.09 0.51 -11.69
C ALA A 74 11.69 0.01 -11.27
N ILE A 75 10.64 0.83 -11.44
CA ILE A 75 9.26 0.46 -11.17
C ILE A 75 8.80 -0.68 -12.08
N LYS A 76 9.08 -0.61 -13.39
CA LYS A 76 8.77 -1.69 -14.33
C LYS A 76 9.41 -3.02 -13.92
N ASN A 77 10.59 -2.98 -13.34
CA ASN A 77 11.32 -4.15 -12.82
C ASN A 77 10.88 -4.55 -11.39
N GLY A 78 9.81 -3.96 -10.84
CA GLY A 78 9.26 -4.32 -9.54
C GLY A 78 10.07 -3.83 -8.34
N LYS A 79 10.90 -2.79 -8.52
CA LYS A 79 11.67 -2.16 -7.44
C LYS A 79 10.88 -1.05 -6.76
N SER A 80 11.29 -0.67 -5.55
CA SER A 80 10.76 0.49 -4.81
C SER A 80 11.12 1.80 -5.50
N LEU A 81 10.32 2.85 -5.26
CA LEU A 81 10.64 4.21 -5.70
C LEU A 81 11.56 4.89 -4.68
N LEU A 82 12.73 5.28 -5.12
CA LEU A 82 13.76 5.97 -4.31
C LEU A 82 13.70 7.49 -4.54
N PRO A 83 14.15 8.31 -3.58
CA PRO A 83 14.16 9.77 -3.70
C PRO A 83 14.96 10.29 -4.89
N VAL A 84 16.05 9.62 -5.26
CA VAL A 84 16.93 10.00 -6.37
C VAL A 84 16.21 10.10 -7.71
N GLY A 85 15.17 9.28 -7.91
CA GLY A 85 14.37 9.26 -9.13
C GLY A 85 13.27 10.33 -9.20
N ILE A 86 13.04 11.09 -8.13
CA ILE A 86 11.97 12.09 -8.07
C ILE A 86 12.47 13.43 -8.59
N LYS A 87 11.72 14.04 -9.52
CA LYS A 87 12.02 15.34 -10.13
C LYS A 87 11.12 16.45 -9.61
N ALA A 88 9.82 16.17 -9.46
CA ALA A 88 8.84 17.16 -8.98
C ALA A 88 7.72 16.49 -8.18
N ILE A 89 7.01 17.31 -7.42
CA ILE A 89 5.87 16.93 -6.60
C ILE A 89 4.73 17.89 -6.91
N ASP A 90 3.53 17.39 -6.99
CA ASP A 90 2.31 18.17 -7.07
C ASP A 90 1.29 17.71 -6.04
N GLY A 91 0.63 18.67 -5.38
CA GLY A 91 -0.32 18.44 -4.31
C GLY A 91 0.31 18.32 -2.92
N LYS A 92 -0.54 18.44 -1.90
CA LYS A 92 -0.20 18.23 -0.48
C LYS A 92 -0.74 16.90 0.01
N PHE A 93 0.13 16.09 0.55
CA PHE A 93 -0.21 14.76 1.09
C PHE A 93 0.69 14.39 2.27
N GLU A 94 0.18 13.52 3.10
CA GLU A 94 0.86 13.01 4.29
C GLU A 94 1.36 11.57 4.06
N LYS A 95 2.20 11.11 4.99
CA LYS A 95 2.64 9.72 5.04
C LYS A 95 1.44 8.78 5.09
N GLY A 96 1.43 7.77 4.21
CA GLY A 96 0.34 6.80 4.07
C GLY A 96 -0.74 7.21 3.07
N ASP A 97 -0.69 8.41 2.52
CA ASP A 97 -1.63 8.85 1.50
C ASP A 97 -1.35 8.20 0.13
N HIS A 98 -2.43 8.06 -0.64
CA HIS A 98 -2.36 7.57 -2.01
C HIS A 98 -1.85 8.66 -2.96
N ILE A 99 -0.85 8.32 -3.75
CA ILE A 99 -0.24 9.20 -4.72
C ILE A 99 -0.09 8.53 -6.08
N LYS A 100 -0.14 9.33 -7.15
CA LYS A 100 0.19 8.91 -8.52
C LYS A 100 1.67 9.08 -8.79
N VAL A 101 2.20 8.23 -9.66
CA VAL A 101 3.57 8.33 -10.15
C VAL A 101 3.52 8.49 -11.66
N LEU A 102 3.94 9.67 -12.12
CA LEU A 102 3.98 10.05 -13.53
C LEU A 102 5.42 10.19 -14.02
N ASP A 103 5.64 9.98 -15.30
CA ASP A 103 6.90 10.37 -15.95
C ASP A 103 6.91 11.87 -16.35
N LEU A 104 8.01 12.32 -16.93
CA LEU A 104 8.17 13.69 -17.43
C LEU A 104 7.19 14.08 -18.55
N ASN A 105 6.53 13.11 -19.17
CA ASN A 105 5.51 13.30 -20.20
C ASN A 105 4.08 13.22 -19.64
N ASN A 106 3.91 13.27 -18.30
CA ASN A 106 2.64 13.11 -17.59
C ASN A 106 1.94 11.76 -17.81
N LYS A 107 2.67 10.73 -18.24
CA LYS A 107 2.12 9.39 -18.34
C LYS A 107 2.16 8.69 -16.98
N GLU A 108 1.02 8.15 -16.56
CA GLU A 108 0.92 7.37 -15.31
C GLU A 108 1.58 6.01 -15.48
N HIS A 109 2.48 5.66 -14.56
CA HIS A 109 3.17 4.37 -14.51
C HIS A 109 2.81 3.54 -13.30
N ALA A 110 2.42 4.20 -12.20
CA ALA A 110 2.08 3.51 -10.97
C ALA A 110 1.24 4.38 -10.02
N ARG A 111 0.65 3.73 -9.05
CA ARG A 111 0.06 4.33 -7.84
C ARG A 111 0.64 3.67 -6.61
N GLY A 112 0.72 4.39 -5.51
CA GLY A 112 1.24 3.82 -4.27
C GLY A 112 0.92 4.64 -3.04
N LEU A 113 1.37 4.10 -1.90
CA LEU A 113 1.29 4.77 -0.60
C LEU A 113 2.62 5.45 -0.30
N SER A 114 2.58 6.74 -0.01
CA SER A 114 3.77 7.50 0.34
C SER A 114 4.33 7.09 1.71
N SER A 115 5.64 6.91 1.81
CA SER A 115 6.34 6.70 3.08
C SER A 115 6.68 8.01 3.80
N PHE A 116 6.56 9.14 3.11
CA PHE A 116 6.89 10.47 3.59
C PHE A 116 5.78 11.47 3.21
N SER A 117 5.71 12.61 3.89
CA SER A 117 4.86 13.73 3.47
C SER A 117 5.43 14.44 2.24
N SER A 118 4.60 15.24 1.57
CA SER A 118 5.03 16.07 0.42
C SER A 118 6.20 16.98 0.77
N ASP A 119 6.18 17.61 1.97
CA ASP A 119 7.22 18.53 2.43
C ASP A 119 8.54 17.81 2.73
N GLU A 120 8.49 16.58 3.20
CA GLU A 120 9.67 15.73 3.41
C GLU A 120 10.27 15.28 2.09
N ILE A 121 9.41 14.85 1.14
CA ILE A 121 9.89 14.44 -0.19
C ILE A 121 10.53 15.61 -0.91
N ASP A 122 10.00 16.83 -0.75
CA ASP A 122 10.58 18.03 -1.37
C ASP A 122 12.02 18.28 -0.92
N LYS A 123 12.31 17.99 0.35
CA LYS A 123 13.68 18.10 0.91
C LYS A 123 14.63 16.99 0.43
N ILE A 124 14.12 15.78 0.18
CA ILE A 124 14.95 14.61 -0.15
C ILE A 124 14.93 14.23 -1.63
N LYS A 125 14.11 14.87 -2.47
CA LYS A 125 14.05 14.59 -3.91
C LYS A 125 15.43 14.74 -4.58
N GLY A 126 15.77 13.82 -5.44
CA GLY A 126 17.07 13.79 -6.11
C GLY A 126 18.23 13.31 -5.25
N CYS A 127 18.06 13.09 -3.95
CA CYS A 127 19.10 12.63 -3.04
C CYS A 127 19.20 11.09 -3.04
N GLN A 128 20.38 10.59 -2.64
CA GLN A 128 20.54 9.15 -2.38
C GLN A 128 19.91 8.77 -1.03
N SER A 129 19.41 7.53 -0.93
CA SER A 129 18.71 7.05 0.27
C SER A 129 19.54 7.16 1.57
N ASN A 130 20.87 7.02 1.50
CA ASN A 130 21.75 7.16 2.64
C ASN A 130 21.83 8.59 3.22
N GLN A 131 21.34 9.59 2.47
CA GLN A 131 21.33 10.98 2.88
C GLN A 131 20.03 11.38 3.61
N ILE A 132 18.96 10.58 3.50
CA ILE A 132 17.65 10.87 4.09
C ILE A 132 17.76 11.19 5.58
N LYS A 133 18.47 10.34 6.33
CA LYS A 133 18.66 10.54 7.77
C LYS A 133 19.36 11.85 8.12
N LYS A 134 20.31 12.29 7.29
CA LYS A 134 21.03 13.57 7.50
C LYS A 134 20.12 14.77 7.22
N ILE A 135 19.25 14.66 6.21
CA ILE A 135 18.38 15.76 5.76
C ILE A 135 17.16 15.90 6.68
N LEU A 136 16.50 14.78 7.03
CA LEU A 136 15.28 14.80 7.83
C LEU A 136 15.52 14.74 9.34
N GLY A 137 16.74 14.40 9.79
CA GLY A 137 17.08 14.26 11.21
C GLY A 137 16.63 12.95 11.84
N TYR A 138 15.89 12.12 11.12
CA TYR A 138 15.44 10.80 11.56
C TYR A 138 15.49 9.78 10.40
N SER A 139 15.49 8.49 10.72
CA SER A 139 15.41 7.42 9.74
C SER A 139 14.10 6.67 9.92
N SER A 140 13.27 6.66 8.88
CA SER A 140 12.07 5.82 8.87
C SER A 140 12.14 4.74 7.81
N LYS A 141 12.43 5.11 6.58
CA LYS A 141 12.54 4.23 5.41
C LYS A 141 13.53 4.81 4.41
N ASP A 142 14.08 3.97 3.56
CA ASP A 142 15.03 4.37 2.50
C ASP A 142 14.32 4.65 1.18
N GLU A 143 13.07 4.22 1.04
CA GLU A 143 12.25 4.38 -0.15
C GLU A 143 11.04 5.27 0.07
N VAL A 144 10.70 6.07 -0.96
CA VAL A 144 9.52 6.94 -0.96
C VAL A 144 8.23 6.13 -1.13
N ILE A 145 8.27 5.09 -1.96
CA ILE A 145 7.21 4.09 -2.05
C ILE A 145 7.84 2.71 -2.06
N HIS A 146 7.48 1.87 -1.11
CA HIS A 146 7.94 0.49 -1.08
C HIS A 146 7.30 -0.32 -2.21
N LYS A 147 8.02 -1.29 -2.78
CA LYS A 147 7.53 -2.15 -3.88
C LYS A 147 6.21 -2.86 -3.59
N ASP A 148 5.95 -3.21 -2.32
CA ASP A 148 4.71 -3.89 -1.92
C ASP A 148 3.52 -2.93 -1.79
N ASP A 149 3.80 -1.62 -1.66
CA ASP A 149 2.84 -0.51 -1.59
C ASP A 149 2.71 0.23 -2.92
N LEU A 150 3.35 -0.28 -3.99
CA LEU A 150 3.39 0.30 -5.32
C LEU A 150 2.73 -0.65 -6.32
N VAL A 151 1.80 -0.14 -7.11
CA VAL A 151 1.05 -0.88 -8.10
C VAL A 151 1.23 -0.24 -9.46
N LYS A 152 1.61 -1.03 -10.45
CA LYS A 152 1.74 -0.62 -11.84
C LYS A 152 0.35 -0.42 -12.46
N VAL A 153 0.21 0.60 -13.28
CA VAL A 153 -1.01 0.93 -14.05
C VAL A 153 -0.75 0.71 -15.52
#